data_3394b50c773c603ecccaac420bb5cbd7
#
_entry.id   3394b50c773c603ecccaac420bb5cbd7
#
_cell.length_a   1.000
_cell.length_b   1.000
_cell.length_c   1.000
_cell.angle_alpha   90.00
_cell.angle_beta   90.00
_cell.angle_gamma   90.00
#
_symmetry.space_group_name_H-M   'P 1'
#
loop_
_entity.id
_entity.type
_entity.pdbx_description
1 polymer ?
#
loop_
_entity_poly.entity_id
_entity_poly.type
_entity_poly.pdbx_seq_one_letter_code
_entity_poly.pdbx_strand_id
1 'polypeptide(L)'
;SIDIKGDSQYITVSYVHFYDSGKCSLCGMKSESGPNYITYHHNWFDHSDSRHARVRTMSVHMYNNYYDGNAKYGAGSTMGSSLFIQNNYFRNCKNPMLSSNQGTDALGEGTFSGENGGIIKAYGNVIVGAQKIIYANAVSETGDSANAASFDAYLAKSADEKVPSSYKTVAGATSYDNFDTTKDLGVKSGSLNNAEDVPSVVTSAKGAGSLGGGVISWTFSDKDDSVYAIDKELKATVTNYKNTDLVSVGGTNAKIVSPDPTTEETKATESTTKATQATTKETQTTTKATQATTKSTESATKATEKETAGSDATTSYDKTSLSYSGAYTDISKKKDSDFKNAKYVSSSNEILNAISSAKAGDVIIVKEGTYNFSDTIVINNAMNGKSGSYIIVKAESGKEVKFDFSAQKLDGANRGVVVDGDYWYFQGINFYGAGDNGVLLAGNNNIFEKCVFEANRDSGLQISRYDTTAATKDLWPSNNLIINCTSHDNCDFPDQGGTGENADGFAAKLTCGEGNVFDGCISYSNSDDGWDLFAKSATGPIGVIIIRNCVAFNNGTLSNGVHYANGDMNGFKLGGSGVGTPHNVMN
;
A
#
# COMPACT_ATOMS: atom_id res chain seq x y z
N SER A 1 -7.25 2.08 0.33
CA SER A 1 -6.96 2.16 1.78
C SER A 1 -5.55 1.68 2.10
N ILE A 2 -5.05 2.06 3.26
CA ILE A 2 -3.81 1.52 3.84
C ILE A 2 -4.18 0.84 5.16
N ASP A 3 -3.97 -0.47 5.27
CA ASP A 3 -4.27 -1.22 6.49
C ASP A 3 -2.97 -1.77 7.10
N ILE A 4 -2.73 -1.43 8.37
CA ILE A 4 -1.58 -1.87 9.16
C ILE A 4 -2.08 -2.95 10.09
N LYS A 5 -1.63 -4.20 9.86
CA LYS A 5 -2.18 -5.40 10.50
C LYS A 5 -1.18 -6.10 11.42
N GLY A 6 -1.71 -6.93 12.29
CA GLY A 6 -0.92 -7.73 13.23
C GLY A 6 -0.03 -6.87 14.13
N ASP A 7 1.12 -7.38 14.52
CA ASP A 7 2.10 -6.70 15.36
C ASP A 7 3.11 -5.86 14.57
N SER A 8 2.69 -5.30 13.41
CA SER A 8 3.53 -4.37 12.61
C SER A 8 4.00 -3.19 13.46
N GLN A 9 5.28 -2.82 13.34
CA GLN A 9 5.91 -1.79 14.17
C GLN A 9 6.73 -0.81 13.35
N TYR A 10 6.85 0.44 13.86
CA TYR A 10 7.71 1.49 13.29
C TYR A 10 7.39 1.83 11.82
N ILE A 11 6.12 1.76 11.43
CA ILE A 11 5.67 2.10 10.08
C ILE A 11 5.40 3.61 10.01
N THR A 12 5.88 4.24 8.95
CA THR A 12 5.56 5.62 8.61
C THR A 12 4.74 5.69 7.33
N VAL A 13 3.60 6.37 7.39
CA VAL A 13 2.75 6.72 6.24
C VAL A 13 2.84 8.22 6.05
N SER A 14 3.36 8.68 4.92
CA SER A 14 3.58 10.11 4.69
C SER A 14 3.40 10.54 3.25
N TYR A 15 2.95 11.77 3.07
CA TYR A 15 2.72 12.40 1.76
C TYR A 15 1.75 11.64 0.86
N VAL A 16 0.78 10.93 1.45
CA VAL A 16 -0.25 10.20 0.72
C VAL A 16 -1.49 11.06 0.57
N HIS A 17 -2.05 11.13 -0.62
CA HIS A 17 -3.35 11.73 -0.89
C HIS A 17 -4.43 10.66 -0.86
N PHE A 18 -5.24 10.68 0.19
CA PHE A 18 -6.46 9.88 0.31
C PHE A 18 -7.63 10.75 -0.12
N TYR A 19 -8.33 10.40 -1.17
CA TYR A 19 -9.46 11.19 -1.66
C TYR A 19 -10.71 10.33 -1.84
N ASP A 20 -11.86 10.90 -1.54
CA ASP A 20 -13.20 10.32 -1.71
C ASP A 20 -13.31 8.85 -1.25
N SER A 21 -12.67 8.51 -0.15
CA SER A 21 -12.65 7.14 0.37
C SER A 21 -13.63 6.97 1.53
N GLY A 22 -14.49 5.97 1.48
CA GLY A 22 -15.36 5.64 2.62
C GLY A 22 -14.60 5.22 3.87
N LYS A 23 -13.40 4.62 3.71
CA LYS A 23 -12.54 4.13 4.79
C LYS A 23 -11.08 4.19 4.35
N CYS A 24 -10.27 5.14 4.87
CA CYS A 24 -8.91 5.37 4.40
C CYS A 24 -7.88 4.40 4.98
N SER A 25 -7.77 4.30 6.31
CA SER A 25 -6.70 3.53 6.93
C SER A 25 -7.13 2.90 8.26
N LEU A 26 -6.73 1.66 8.49
CA LEU A 26 -6.95 0.92 9.73
C LEU A 26 -5.60 0.52 10.33
N CYS A 27 -5.37 0.91 11.59
CA CYS A 27 -4.24 0.45 12.39
C CYS A 27 -4.72 -0.52 13.46
N GLY A 28 -4.23 -1.76 13.39
CA GLY A 28 -4.54 -2.80 14.36
C GLY A 28 -5.78 -3.62 14.05
N MET A 29 -5.69 -4.93 14.37
CA MET A 29 -6.73 -5.92 14.12
C MET A 29 -7.45 -6.43 15.38
N LYS A 30 -7.02 -6.06 16.58
CA LYS A 30 -7.47 -6.47 17.93
C LYS A 30 -6.54 -7.45 18.66
N SER A 31 -5.46 -7.87 18.04
CA SER A 31 -4.55 -8.89 18.60
C SER A 31 -3.11 -8.41 18.75
N GLU A 32 -2.90 -7.12 18.63
CA GLU A 32 -1.58 -6.51 18.79
C GLU A 32 -1.10 -6.66 20.23
N SER A 33 0.16 -7.05 20.38
CA SER A 33 0.78 -7.32 21.68
C SER A 33 1.55 -6.13 22.26
N GLY A 34 1.73 -5.06 21.47
CA GLY A 34 2.55 -3.93 21.87
C GLY A 34 2.08 -2.59 21.32
N PRO A 35 2.79 -1.52 21.68
CA PRO A 35 2.43 -0.16 21.30
C PRO A 35 2.64 0.14 19.81
N ASN A 36 3.43 -0.64 19.09
CA ASN A 36 3.67 -0.63 17.64
C ASN A 36 4.34 0.63 17.07
N TYR A 37 4.14 1.81 17.63
CA TYR A 37 4.78 3.10 17.25
C TYR A 37 4.65 3.42 15.75
N ILE A 38 3.41 3.65 15.31
CA ILE A 38 3.10 4.01 13.93
C ILE A 38 3.10 5.53 13.78
N THR A 39 3.51 6.04 12.61
CA THR A 39 3.52 7.47 12.32
C THR A 39 2.75 7.79 11.05
N TYR A 40 1.90 8.83 11.09
CA TYR A 40 1.26 9.43 9.93
C TYR A 40 1.64 10.91 9.87
N HIS A 41 2.23 11.36 8.76
CA HIS A 41 2.55 12.78 8.62
C HIS A 41 2.44 13.28 7.19
N HIS A 42 2.08 14.56 7.05
CA HIS A 42 1.97 15.24 5.75
C HIS A 42 1.04 14.54 4.76
N ASN A 43 0.07 13.76 5.24
CA ASN A 43 -0.96 13.16 4.40
C ASN A 43 -2.11 14.13 4.18
N TRP A 44 -2.75 14.03 3.03
CA TRP A 44 -3.98 14.73 2.71
C TRP A 44 -5.17 13.76 2.76
N PHE A 45 -6.06 13.96 3.70
CA PHE A 45 -7.31 13.21 3.82
C PHE A 45 -8.45 14.04 3.25
N ASP A 46 -8.62 13.96 1.93
CA ASP A 46 -9.41 14.83 1.08
C ASP A 46 -10.82 14.24 0.86
N HIS A 47 -11.85 14.85 1.43
CA HIS A 47 -13.27 14.52 1.30
C HIS A 47 -13.59 13.04 1.49
N SER A 48 -12.85 12.38 2.36
CA SER A 48 -13.06 11.01 2.76
C SER A 48 -13.92 10.92 4.01
N ASP A 49 -14.71 9.83 4.17
CA ASP A 49 -15.65 9.70 5.29
C ASP A 49 -14.98 9.53 6.64
N SER A 50 -14.11 8.52 6.74
CA SER A 50 -13.64 8.01 8.03
C SER A 50 -12.31 7.27 7.96
N ARG A 51 -11.77 6.93 9.13
CA ARG A 51 -10.53 6.18 9.30
C ARG A 51 -9.29 6.92 8.79
N HIS A 52 -9.00 8.08 9.36
CA HIS A 52 -7.84 8.89 8.99
C HIS A 52 -6.78 9.05 10.14
N ALA A 53 -6.30 7.99 10.76
CA ALA A 53 -6.64 6.57 10.70
C ALA A 53 -7.60 6.19 11.84
N ARG A 54 -8.25 5.01 11.73
CA ARG A 54 -8.86 4.36 12.87
C ARG A 54 -7.85 3.44 13.54
N VAL A 55 -7.60 3.64 14.82
CA VAL A 55 -6.56 2.91 15.56
C VAL A 55 -7.17 1.99 16.61
N ARG A 56 -6.69 0.76 16.67
CA ARG A 56 -6.95 -0.24 17.69
C ARG A 56 -5.67 -0.59 18.39
N THR A 57 -5.65 -0.61 19.71
CA THR A 57 -4.56 -1.09 20.58
C THR A 57 -3.21 -0.39 20.41
N MET A 58 -2.86 0.11 19.24
CA MET A 58 -1.55 0.66 18.90
C MET A 58 -1.32 2.07 19.46
N SER A 59 -0.04 2.46 19.58
CA SER A 59 0.40 3.83 19.86
C SER A 59 0.81 4.50 18.57
N VAL A 60 0.13 5.60 18.22
CA VAL A 60 0.25 6.23 16.90
C VAL A 60 0.47 7.74 17.02
N HIS A 61 1.52 8.25 16.37
CA HIS A 61 1.79 9.66 16.22
C HIS A 61 1.29 10.17 14.88
N MET A 62 0.45 11.20 14.90
CA MET A 62 -0.11 11.85 13.70
C MET A 62 0.25 13.33 13.74
N TYR A 63 1.09 13.80 12.80
CA TYR A 63 1.49 15.20 12.77
C TYR A 63 1.51 15.78 11.37
N ASN A 64 1.22 17.07 11.27
CA ASN A 64 1.20 17.83 10.01
C ASN A 64 0.37 17.18 8.88
N ASN A 65 -0.69 16.45 9.23
CA ASN A 65 -1.65 15.98 8.24
C ASN A 65 -2.72 17.03 7.99
N TYR A 66 -3.24 17.09 6.78
CA TYR A 66 -4.38 17.88 6.39
C TYR A 66 -5.63 17.00 6.31
N TYR A 67 -6.59 17.28 7.16
CA TYR A 67 -7.92 16.66 7.21
C TYR A 67 -8.92 17.62 6.59
N ASP A 68 -9.46 17.29 5.43
CA ASP A 68 -10.21 18.19 4.56
C ASP A 68 -11.58 17.61 4.24
N GLY A 69 -12.65 18.20 4.80
CA GLY A 69 -14.03 17.81 4.52
C GLY A 69 -14.37 16.37 4.93
N ASN A 70 -13.97 15.92 6.12
CA ASN A 70 -14.21 14.53 6.55
C ASN A 70 -15.63 14.38 7.14
N ALA A 71 -16.51 13.71 6.40
CA ALA A 71 -17.94 13.69 6.66
C ALA A 71 -18.37 12.96 7.95
N LYS A 72 -17.56 12.00 8.45
CA LYS A 72 -17.86 11.28 9.70
C LYS A 72 -16.90 11.66 10.82
N TYR A 73 -15.61 11.38 10.67
CA TYR A 73 -14.59 11.75 11.63
C TYR A 73 -13.19 11.75 11.00
N GLY A 74 -12.29 12.53 11.58
CA GLY A 74 -10.88 12.54 11.27
C GLY A 74 -10.13 11.38 11.91
N ALA A 75 -9.33 11.63 12.95
CA ALA A 75 -8.61 10.60 13.70
C ALA A 75 -9.52 9.85 14.69
N GLY A 76 -9.41 8.52 14.75
CA GLY A 76 -10.27 7.68 15.59
C GLY A 76 -9.51 6.72 16.50
N SER A 77 -9.84 6.72 17.81
CA SER A 77 -9.19 5.90 18.82
C SER A 77 -10.13 4.85 19.40
N THR A 78 -9.73 3.58 19.39
CA THR A 78 -10.51 2.45 19.91
C THR A 78 -9.63 1.44 20.64
N MET A 79 -10.23 0.57 21.44
CA MET A 79 -9.61 -0.59 22.10
C MET A 79 -8.32 -0.26 22.86
N GLY A 80 -8.34 0.85 23.61
CA GLY A 80 -7.22 1.23 24.47
C GLY A 80 -6.02 1.81 23.74
N SER A 81 -6.13 2.18 22.45
CA SER A 81 -5.04 2.81 21.70
C SER A 81 -4.66 4.17 22.28
N SER A 82 -3.42 4.58 22.06
CA SER A 82 -2.88 5.89 22.43
C SER A 82 -2.52 6.68 21.17
N LEU A 83 -3.16 7.83 20.94
CA LEU A 83 -2.90 8.67 19.78
C LEU A 83 -2.32 10.01 20.20
N PHE A 84 -1.17 10.39 19.65
CA PHE A 84 -0.64 11.75 19.74
C PHE A 84 -0.93 12.49 18.44
N ILE A 85 -1.83 13.49 18.52
CA ILE A 85 -2.30 14.29 17.39
C ILE A 85 -1.67 15.67 17.51
N GLN A 86 -0.66 15.97 16.66
CA GLN A 86 0.20 17.15 16.80
C GLN A 86 0.27 17.99 15.54
N ASN A 87 0.05 19.29 15.65
CA ASN A 87 0.23 20.26 14.56
C ASN A 87 -0.47 19.87 13.24
N ASN A 88 -1.64 19.24 13.31
CA ASN A 88 -2.47 18.96 12.13
C ASN A 88 -3.42 20.11 11.83
N TYR A 89 -3.95 20.13 10.61
CA TYR A 89 -5.01 21.06 10.22
C TYR A 89 -6.28 20.27 9.89
N PHE A 90 -7.39 20.63 10.54
CA PHE A 90 -8.73 20.05 10.32
C PHE A 90 -9.65 21.14 9.74
N ARG A 91 -10.08 20.96 8.48
CA ARG A 91 -11.07 21.81 7.82
C ARG A 91 -12.39 21.06 7.63
N ASN A 92 -13.45 21.60 8.17
CA ASN A 92 -14.82 21.08 8.00
C ASN A 92 -14.97 19.56 8.31
N CYS A 93 -14.14 19.05 9.22
CA CYS A 93 -14.31 17.69 9.73
C CYS A 93 -15.47 17.67 10.72
N LYS A 94 -16.45 16.79 10.49
CA LYS A 94 -17.61 16.67 11.40
C LYS A 94 -17.17 16.45 12.86
N ASN A 95 -16.33 15.47 13.10
CA ASN A 95 -15.69 15.16 14.38
C ASN A 95 -14.18 15.05 14.13
N PRO A 96 -13.36 16.06 14.39
CA PRO A 96 -11.92 16.04 14.08
C PRO A 96 -11.18 14.88 14.74
N MET A 97 -11.50 14.61 15.99
CA MET A 97 -10.96 13.52 16.80
C MET A 97 -12.12 12.82 17.48
N LEU A 98 -12.08 11.49 17.53
CA LEU A 98 -13.18 10.69 18.08
C LEU A 98 -12.65 9.49 18.85
N SER A 99 -13.12 9.32 20.10
CA SER A 99 -12.84 8.13 20.88
C SER A 99 -14.11 7.29 21.05
N SER A 100 -14.02 5.99 20.78
CA SER A 100 -15.21 5.14 20.74
C SER A 100 -15.90 5.02 22.10
N ASN A 101 -17.24 5.06 22.10
CA ASN A 101 -18.14 4.95 23.25
C ASN A 101 -17.94 6.04 24.33
N GLN A 102 -17.32 7.16 23.98
CA GLN A 102 -17.15 8.30 24.88
C GLN A 102 -17.14 9.62 24.12
N GLY A 103 -17.10 10.75 24.81
CA GLY A 103 -17.10 12.05 24.21
C GLY A 103 -18.27 12.23 23.23
N THR A 104 -17.97 12.69 22.06
CA THR A 104 -18.95 12.94 20.98
C THR A 104 -19.58 11.64 20.46
N ASP A 105 -18.83 10.54 20.41
CA ASP A 105 -19.36 9.23 19.95
C ASP A 105 -20.47 8.70 20.87
N ALA A 106 -20.38 8.94 22.19
CA ALA A 106 -21.44 8.57 23.14
C ALA A 106 -22.72 9.40 23.00
N LEU A 107 -22.66 10.54 22.29
CA LEU A 107 -23.80 11.42 22.05
C LEU A 107 -24.45 11.22 20.69
N GLY A 108 -23.82 10.47 19.81
CA GLY A 108 -24.25 10.23 18.44
C GLY A 108 -24.59 8.78 18.15
N GLU A 109 -25.36 8.55 17.11
CA GLU A 109 -25.69 7.19 16.66
C GLU A 109 -24.63 6.67 15.66
N GLY A 110 -23.94 5.57 16.02
CA GLY A 110 -23.31 4.67 15.04
C GLY A 110 -22.07 5.17 14.29
N THR A 111 -21.30 6.11 14.82
CA THR A 111 -20.08 6.58 14.16
C THR A 111 -18.93 5.57 14.26
N PHE A 112 -18.83 4.87 15.39
CA PHE A 112 -17.89 3.79 15.64
C PHE A 112 -18.55 2.42 15.79
N SER A 113 -17.73 1.37 15.92
CA SER A 113 -18.16 -0.03 15.99
C SER A 113 -18.62 -0.50 17.37
N GLY A 114 -18.77 0.37 18.37
CA GLY A 114 -19.10 0.01 19.74
C GLY A 114 -17.97 -0.69 20.49
N GLU A 115 -16.72 -0.60 20.02
CA GLU A 115 -15.52 -1.06 20.74
C GLU A 115 -15.19 -0.07 21.89
N ASN A 116 -14.48 -0.54 22.90
CA ASN A 116 -13.95 0.34 23.95
C ASN A 116 -13.14 1.49 23.32
N GLY A 117 -13.14 2.66 23.95
CA GLY A 117 -12.36 3.80 23.49
C GLY A 117 -10.86 3.63 23.70
N GLY A 118 -10.10 4.60 23.23
CA GLY A 118 -8.70 4.85 23.58
C GLY A 118 -8.53 6.31 24.00
N ILE A 119 -7.31 6.74 24.21
CA ILE A 119 -7.01 8.11 24.62
C ILE A 119 -6.27 8.84 23.51
N ILE A 120 -6.76 10.04 23.18
CA ILE A 120 -6.11 10.98 22.25
C ILE A 120 -5.50 12.12 23.09
N LYS A 121 -4.21 12.39 22.88
CA LYS A 121 -3.51 13.59 23.28
C LYS A 121 -3.44 14.54 22.10
N ALA A 122 -4.01 15.73 22.21
CA ALA A 122 -4.02 16.77 21.17
C ALA A 122 -3.11 17.93 21.57
N TYR A 123 -2.27 18.40 20.63
CA TYR A 123 -1.41 19.56 20.83
C TYR A 123 -1.14 20.31 19.53
N GLY A 124 -1.31 21.65 19.57
CA GLY A 124 -0.91 22.55 18.48
C GLY A 124 -1.71 22.37 17.18
N ASN A 125 -2.87 21.72 17.21
CA ASN A 125 -3.71 21.55 16.03
C ASN A 125 -4.54 22.79 15.71
N VAL A 126 -4.86 23.00 14.44
CA VAL A 126 -5.84 23.98 13.97
C VAL A 126 -7.12 23.26 13.59
N ILE A 127 -8.25 23.72 14.12
CA ILE A 127 -9.57 23.12 13.87
C ILE A 127 -10.52 24.22 13.41
N VAL A 128 -11.01 24.11 12.16
CA VAL A 128 -11.92 25.08 11.53
C VAL A 128 -13.14 24.36 10.99
N GLY A 129 -14.34 24.87 11.32
CA GLY A 129 -15.60 24.37 10.78
C GLY A 129 -16.05 23.00 11.34
N ALA A 130 -15.42 22.50 12.40
CA ALA A 130 -15.86 21.26 13.06
C ALA A 130 -17.25 21.43 13.68
N GLN A 131 -18.03 20.31 13.70
CA GLN A 131 -19.34 20.33 14.32
C GLN A 131 -19.27 20.12 15.83
N LYS A 132 -18.38 19.25 16.29
CA LYS A 132 -18.24 18.93 17.71
C LYS A 132 -16.89 18.32 18.06
N ILE A 133 -16.36 18.71 19.23
CA ILE A 133 -15.24 18.06 19.91
C ILE A 133 -15.34 18.36 21.42
N ILE A 134 -15.17 17.36 22.27
CA ILE A 134 -15.18 17.48 23.73
C ILE A 134 -13.79 17.18 24.25
N TYR A 135 -13.11 18.17 24.83
CA TYR A 135 -11.87 17.94 25.55
C TYR A 135 -12.10 17.53 27.01
N ALA A 136 -11.18 16.73 27.54
CA ALA A 136 -11.19 16.33 28.93
C ALA A 136 -11.02 17.51 29.91
N ASN A 137 -10.28 18.55 29.50
CA ASN A 137 -9.67 19.55 30.39
C ASN A 137 -9.79 21.01 29.91
N ALA A 138 -10.46 21.24 28.80
CA ALA A 138 -10.60 22.58 28.22
C ALA A 138 -11.94 22.76 27.49
N VAL A 139 -12.38 24.00 27.30
CA VAL A 139 -13.43 24.34 26.34
C VAL A 139 -12.84 24.21 24.94
N SER A 140 -13.59 23.61 24.02
CA SER A 140 -13.14 23.36 22.66
C SER A 140 -13.39 24.54 21.71
N GLU A 141 -12.86 24.44 20.50
CA GLU A 141 -13.06 25.38 19.38
C GLU A 141 -14.52 25.43 18.93
N THR A 142 -15.30 24.38 19.19
CA THR A 142 -16.75 24.31 18.92
C THR A 142 -17.60 24.86 20.09
N GLY A 143 -16.95 25.33 21.16
CA GLY A 143 -17.62 25.87 22.35
C GLY A 143 -18.13 24.80 23.33
N ASP A 144 -17.83 23.54 23.11
CA ASP A 144 -18.19 22.45 24.02
C ASP A 144 -17.38 22.54 25.33
N SER A 145 -18.06 22.40 26.46
CA SER A 145 -17.45 22.45 27.79
C SER A 145 -16.58 21.21 28.04
N ALA A 146 -15.55 21.39 28.84
CA ALA A 146 -14.70 20.28 29.30
C ALA A 146 -15.52 19.18 30.00
N ASN A 147 -15.18 17.92 29.72
CA ASN A 147 -15.78 16.77 30.38
C ASN A 147 -14.73 15.70 30.69
N ALA A 148 -14.17 15.74 31.89
CA ALA A 148 -13.13 14.81 32.33
C ALA A 148 -13.59 13.34 32.43
N ALA A 149 -14.88 13.09 32.50
CA ALA A 149 -15.44 11.74 32.62
C ALA A 149 -15.74 11.07 31.28
N SER A 150 -15.96 11.89 30.21
CA SER A 150 -16.27 11.37 28.86
C SER A 150 -15.86 12.41 27.82
N PHE A 151 -14.79 12.15 27.08
CA PHE A 151 -14.13 13.11 26.19
C PHE A 151 -13.59 12.44 24.93
N ASP A 152 -13.39 13.26 23.88
CA ASP A 152 -12.74 12.83 22.65
C ASP A 152 -11.22 12.88 22.75
N ALA A 153 -10.67 13.97 23.36
CA ALA A 153 -9.23 14.15 23.49
C ALA A 153 -8.85 14.89 24.78
N TYR A 154 -7.61 14.72 25.22
CA TYR A 154 -6.95 15.55 26.22
C TYR A 154 -6.17 16.66 25.51
N LEU A 155 -6.44 17.92 25.81
CA LEU A 155 -5.74 19.06 25.23
C LEU A 155 -4.48 19.37 26.04
N ALA A 156 -3.31 19.02 25.50
CA ALA A 156 -2.03 19.30 26.11
C ALA A 156 -1.57 20.75 25.88
N LYS A 157 -0.85 21.30 26.85
CA LYS A 157 -0.27 22.64 26.81
C LYS A 157 1.10 22.70 26.14
N SER A 158 1.77 21.55 26.05
CA SER A 158 3.06 21.38 25.35
C SER A 158 3.16 19.97 24.78
N ALA A 159 4.05 19.77 23.81
CA ALA A 159 4.25 18.46 23.19
C ALA A 159 4.75 17.40 24.19
N ASP A 160 5.55 17.82 25.17
CA ASP A 160 6.16 16.97 26.20
C ASP A 160 5.29 16.79 27.45
N GLU A 161 4.10 17.39 27.49
CA GLU A 161 3.17 17.21 28.60
C GLU A 161 2.67 15.76 28.64
N LYS A 162 2.75 15.15 29.82
CA LYS A 162 2.18 13.82 30.06
C LYS A 162 0.69 13.92 30.36
N VAL A 163 -0.10 13.06 29.73
CA VAL A 163 -1.51 12.91 30.09
C VAL A 163 -1.60 12.23 31.46
N PRO A 164 -2.22 12.86 32.47
CA PRO A 164 -2.38 12.24 33.78
C PRO A 164 -3.17 10.93 33.71
N SER A 165 -2.72 9.92 34.44
CA SER A 165 -3.36 8.59 34.48
C SER A 165 -4.76 8.56 35.09
N SER A 166 -5.22 9.68 35.63
CA SER A 166 -6.60 9.88 36.10
C SER A 166 -7.59 10.00 34.94
N TYR A 167 -7.14 10.46 33.74
CA TYR A 167 -7.96 10.47 32.53
C TYR A 167 -7.96 9.09 31.90
N LYS A 168 -9.11 8.45 31.92
CA LYS A 168 -9.30 7.07 31.45
C LYS A 168 -10.46 6.98 30.49
N THR A 169 -10.43 5.95 29.65
CA THR A 169 -11.59 5.59 28.81
C THR A 169 -12.78 5.20 29.68
N VAL A 170 -13.98 5.57 29.25
CA VAL A 170 -15.25 5.22 29.92
C VAL A 170 -15.40 3.70 30.00
N ALA A 171 -15.18 3.01 28.88
CA ALA A 171 -15.19 1.56 28.83
C ALA A 171 -13.75 1.03 28.73
N GLY A 172 -13.40 0.09 29.60
CA GLY A 172 -12.07 -0.51 29.67
C GLY A 172 -11.11 0.18 30.63
N ALA A 173 -11.42 1.40 31.12
CA ALA A 173 -10.61 2.18 32.08
C ALA A 173 -9.11 2.30 31.70
N THR A 174 -8.81 2.33 30.40
CA THR A 174 -7.45 2.45 29.87
C THR A 174 -6.96 3.90 29.99
N SER A 175 -5.70 4.10 30.37
CA SER A 175 -5.02 5.39 30.39
C SER A 175 -4.15 5.56 29.14
N TYR A 176 -3.79 6.80 28.82
CA TYR A 176 -2.78 7.09 27.79
C TYR A 176 -1.41 6.56 28.23
N ASP A 177 -0.69 5.92 27.32
CA ASP A 177 0.60 5.28 27.65
C ASP A 177 1.80 6.25 27.71
N ASN A 178 1.60 7.50 27.27
CA ASN A 178 2.63 8.54 27.21
C ASN A 178 3.88 8.14 26.39
N PHE A 179 3.71 7.33 25.33
CA PHE A 179 4.78 6.85 24.48
C PHE A 179 5.58 8.02 23.85
N ASP A 180 4.89 9.10 23.50
CA ASP A 180 5.44 10.30 22.87
C ASP A 180 6.41 11.08 23.77
N THR A 181 6.37 10.85 25.11
CA THR A 181 7.29 11.47 26.07
C THR A 181 8.41 10.53 26.53
N THR A 182 8.38 9.26 26.13
CA THR A 182 9.30 8.21 26.57
C THR A 182 10.09 7.58 25.44
N LYS A 183 9.66 7.77 24.19
CA LYS A 183 10.30 7.24 22.99
C LYS A 183 10.76 8.37 22.08
N ASP A 184 11.89 8.16 21.43
CA ASP A 184 12.25 8.96 20.26
C ASP A 184 11.38 8.52 19.08
N LEU A 185 10.49 9.41 18.65
CA LEU A 185 9.59 9.16 17.52
C LEU A 185 10.25 9.53 16.17
N GLY A 186 11.53 9.85 16.16
CA GLY A 186 12.26 10.23 14.95
C GLY A 186 11.87 11.59 14.36
N VAL A 187 11.06 12.37 15.06
CA VAL A 187 10.67 13.73 14.63
C VAL A 187 11.81 14.70 14.93
N LYS A 188 12.56 15.06 13.90
CA LYS A 188 13.69 16.00 14.07
C LYS A 188 13.17 17.38 14.48
N SER A 189 13.89 18.04 15.39
CA SER A 189 13.65 19.44 15.73
C SER A 189 13.70 20.29 14.46
N GLY A 190 12.64 21.07 14.21
CA GLY A 190 12.49 21.88 12.99
C GLY A 190 11.89 21.18 11.78
N SER A 191 11.52 19.90 11.87
CA SER A 191 10.79 19.19 10.81
C SER A 191 9.26 19.34 10.92
N LEU A 192 8.76 19.85 12.02
CA LEU A 192 7.34 20.13 12.21
C LEU A 192 6.98 21.47 11.58
N ASN A 193 6.00 21.46 10.68
CA ASN A 193 5.39 22.69 10.18
C ASN A 193 4.44 23.27 11.26
N ASN A 194 4.25 24.60 11.23
CA ASN A 194 3.14 25.18 11.96
C ASN A 194 1.82 24.63 11.40
N ALA A 195 0.85 24.37 12.26
CA ALA A 195 -0.42 23.81 11.81
C ALA A 195 -1.13 24.66 10.75
N GLU A 196 -1.03 26.00 10.84
CA GLU A 196 -1.60 26.94 9.86
C GLU A 196 -0.99 26.79 8.46
N ASP A 197 0.26 26.36 8.34
CA ASP A 197 0.96 26.18 7.07
C ASP A 197 0.66 24.82 6.41
N VAL A 198 0.12 23.87 7.18
CA VAL A 198 -0.08 22.48 6.74
C VAL A 198 -0.88 22.34 5.46
N PRO A 199 -2.03 23.03 5.27
CA PRO A 199 -2.77 22.92 4.00
C PRO A 199 -1.90 23.28 2.79
N SER A 200 -1.17 24.39 2.85
CA SER A 200 -0.32 24.83 1.73
C SER A 200 0.88 23.93 1.48
N VAL A 201 1.47 23.36 2.54
CA VAL A 201 2.58 22.42 2.45
C VAL A 201 2.12 21.10 1.85
N VAL A 202 1.03 20.55 2.38
CA VAL A 202 0.52 19.22 2.01
C VAL A 202 -0.07 19.21 0.61
N THR A 203 -0.83 20.25 0.20
CA THR A 203 -1.45 20.30 -1.13
C THR A 203 -0.50 20.77 -2.23
N SER A 204 0.73 21.14 -1.89
CA SER A 204 1.73 21.58 -2.88
C SER A 204 2.17 20.43 -3.79
N ALA A 205 2.75 20.77 -4.94
CA ALA A 205 3.35 19.80 -5.86
C ALA A 205 4.51 18.98 -5.26
N LYS A 206 5.08 19.42 -4.13
CA LYS A 206 6.11 18.70 -3.37
C LYS A 206 5.53 17.95 -2.16
N GLY A 207 4.24 18.13 -1.90
CA GLY A 207 3.48 17.47 -0.85
C GLY A 207 2.71 16.26 -1.38
N ALA A 208 1.59 15.95 -0.72
CA ALA A 208 0.63 14.93 -1.14
C ALA A 208 -0.29 15.40 -2.29
N GLY A 209 -0.27 16.68 -2.65
CA GLY A 209 -1.21 17.28 -3.63
C GLY A 209 -0.93 16.98 -5.10
N SER A 210 0.12 16.24 -5.43
CA SER A 210 0.45 15.87 -6.79
C SER A 210 -0.07 14.48 -7.13
N LEU A 211 -1.35 14.39 -7.50
CA LEU A 211 -1.94 13.14 -7.99
C LEU A 211 -1.32 12.74 -9.32
N GLY A 212 -0.58 11.63 -9.32
CA GLY A 212 -0.09 10.97 -10.52
C GLY A 212 0.52 11.93 -11.56
N GLY A 213 1.22 12.98 -11.13
CA GLY A 213 1.73 14.01 -12.03
C GLY A 213 0.64 14.88 -12.69
N GLY A 214 -0.55 14.97 -12.10
CA GLY A 214 -1.68 15.75 -12.63
C GLY A 214 -2.54 14.98 -13.65
N VAL A 215 -2.40 13.69 -13.72
CA VAL A 215 -3.14 12.82 -14.65
C VAL A 215 -4.63 12.75 -14.31
N ILE A 216 -4.98 12.76 -13.04
CA ILE A 216 -6.36 12.89 -12.59
C ILE A 216 -6.48 14.27 -11.94
N SER A 217 -7.18 15.19 -12.62
CA SER A 217 -7.54 16.48 -12.06
C SER A 217 -8.96 16.41 -11.51
N TRP A 218 -9.09 16.54 -10.21
CA TRP A 218 -10.36 16.60 -9.51
C TRP A 218 -10.28 17.66 -8.41
N THR A 219 -11.36 18.41 -8.21
CA THR A 219 -11.45 19.41 -7.15
C THR A 219 -12.80 19.25 -6.47
N PHE A 220 -12.78 18.96 -5.18
CA PHE A 220 -13.97 18.97 -4.36
C PHE A 220 -14.40 20.40 -4.03
N SER A 221 -15.66 20.55 -3.65
CA SER A 221 -16.25 21.81 -3.19
C SER A 221 -16.70 21.67 -1.74
N ASP A 222 -16.98 22.79 -1.07
CA ASP A 222 -17.51 22.78 0.30
C ASP A 222 -18.84 22.00 0.45
N LYS A 223 -19.52 21.70 -0.67
CA LYS A 223 -20.72 20.86 -0.66
C LYS A 223 -20.40 19.40 -0.42
N ASP A 224 -19.20 18.99 -0.76
CA ASP A 224 -18.73 17.60 -0.65
C ASP A 224 -18.28 17.28 0.78
N ASP A 225 -17.96 18.28 1.60
CA ASP A 225 -17.48 18.15 2.99
C ASP A 225 -18.35 17.24 3.89
N SER A 226 -19.64 17.15 3.62
CA SER A 226 -20.58 16.34 4.42
C SER A 226 -21.17 15.14 3.67
N VAL A 227 -20.67 14.85 2.47
CA VAL A 227 -21.18 13.76 1.64
C VAL A 227 -20.53 12.45 2.04
N TYR A 228 -21.36 11.43 2.32
CA TYR A 228 -20.90 10.08 2.69
C TYR A 228 -20.75 9.13 1.49
N ALA A 229 -21.32 9.49 0.36
CA ALA A 229 -21.30 8.66 -0.83
C ALA A 229 -20.05 8.98 -1.66
N ILE A 230 -19.38 7.93 -2.13
CA ILE A 230 -18.28 8.06 -3.10
C ILE A 230 -18.82 8.77 -4.36
N ASP A 231 -18.09 9.75 -4.85
CA ASP A 231 -18.44 10.47 -6.08
C ASP A 231 -18.35 9.52 -7.29
N LYS A 232 -19.47 9.41 -8.00
CA LYS A 232 -19.59 8.46 -9.11
C LYS A 232 -18.82 8.91 -10.35
N GLU A 233 -18.69 10.22 -10.57
CA GLU A 233 -17.96 10.76 -11.71
C GLU A 233 -16.45 10.63 -11.49
N LEU A 234 -15.97 10.95 -10.28
CA LEU A 234 -14.59 10.71 -9.91
C LEU A 234 -14.24 9.22 -9.98
N LYS A 235 -15.08 8.35 -9.41
CA LYS A 235 -14.90 6.91 -9.51
C LYS A 235 -14.84 6.43 -10.97
N ALA A 236 -15.73 6.93 -11.83
CA ALA A 236 -15.71 6.60 -13.25
C ALA A 236 -14.43 7.10 -13.93
N THR A 237 -13.98 8.31 -13.61
CA THR A 237 -12.73 8.87 -14.13
C THR A 237 -11.53 7.99 -13.75
N VAL A 238 -11.43 7.61 -12.47
CA VAL A 238 -10.34 6.72 -11.97
C VAL A 238 -10.43 5.34 -12.63
N THR A 239 -11.64 4.76 -12.70
CA THR A 239 -11.85 3.41 -13.27
C THR A 239 -11.59 3.36 -14.78
N ASN A 240 -11.93 4.44 -15.49
CA ASN A 240 -11.74 4.54 -16.95
C ASN A 240 -10.37 5.09 -17.32
N TYR A 241 -9.55 5.42 -16.34
CA TYR A 241 -8.20 5.91 -16.58
C TYR A 241 -7.38 4.81 -17.26
N LYS A 242 -7.04 5.08 -18.52
CA LYS A 242 -6.19 4.21 -19.34
C LYS A 242 -4.97 5.03 -19.73
N ASN A 243 -3.96 5.03 -18.89
CA ASN A 243 -2.68 5.57 -19.29
C ASN A 243 -1.81 4.46 -19.85
N THR A 244 -1.61 4.48 -21.15
CA THR A 244 -0.62 3.64 -21.82
C THR A 244 0.78 4.25 -21.77
N ASP A 245 0.88 5.53 -21.43
CA ASP A 245 2.14 6.23 -21.27
C ASP A 245 2.45 6.40 -19.78
N LEU A 246 3.36 5.61 -19.26
CA LEU A 246 3.86 5.76 -17.90
C LEU A 246 4.55 7.12 -17.77
N VAL A 247 3.87 8.05 -17.09
CA VAL A 247 4.44 9.36 -16.77
C VAL A 247 5.25 9.21 -15.49
N SER A 248 6.53 9.56 -15.54
CA SER A 248 7.37 9.60 -14.33
C SER A 248 6.79 10.59 -13.33
N VAL A 249 6.25 10.09 -12.23
CA VAL A 249 5.76 10.93 -11.13
C VAL A 249 6.97 11.54 -10.43
N GLY A 250 7.10 12.86 -10.49
CA GLY A 250 8.23 13.60 -9.92
C GLY A 250 9.26 14.13 -10.92
N GLY A 251 9.08 13.92 -12.22
CA GLY A 251 9.90 14.54 -13.26
C GLY A 251 9.36 15.91 -13.70
N THR A 252 10.17 16.95 -13.65
CA THR A 252 9.89 18.23 -14.27
C THR A 252 9.76 18.05 -15.79
N ASN A 253 8.59 18.44 -16.34
CA ASN A 253 8.27 18.55 -17.78
C ASN A 253 7.83 17.29 -18.54
N ALA A 254 6.74 16.66 -18.13
CA ALA A 254 5.92 15.89 -19.07
C ALA A 254 4.74 16.76 -19.51
N LYS A 255 4.70 17.16 -20.78
CA LYS A 255 3.47 17.68 -21.40
C LYS A 255 2.55 16.49 -21.64
N ILE A 256 1.43 16.46 -20.94
CA ILE A 256 0.33 15.53 -21.22
C ILE A 256 -0.33 16.00 -22.52
N VAL A 257 -0.24 15.21 -23.55
CA VAL A 257 -1.08 15.36 -24.75
C VAL A 257 -2.35 14.56 -24.48
N SER A 258 -3.44 15.25 -24.13
CA SER A 258 -4.77 14.63 -24.11
C SER A 258 -5.06 14.04 -25.49
N PRO A 259 -5.53 12.79 -25.61
CA PRO A 259 -6.08 12.32 -26.86
C PRO A 259 -7.36 13.11 -27.15
N ASP A 260 -7.38 13.74 -28.31
CA ASP A 260 -8.52 14.48 -28.84
C ASP A 260 -9.69 13.50 -29.07
N PRO A 261 -10.90 13.75 -28.57
CA PRO A 261 -12.04 12.87 -28.82
C PRO A 261 -12.61 13.16 -30.20
N THR A 262 -12.09 12.56 -31.24
CA THR A 262 -12.75 12.52 -32.56
C THR A 262 -13.55 11.24 -32.72
N THR A 263 -14.84 11.38 -32.46
CA THR A 263 -16.00 10.81 -33.15
C THR A 263 -15.81 9.59 -34.04
N GLU A 264 -16.45 8.47 -33.63
CA GLU A 264 -17.32 7.75 -34.57
C GLU A 264 -18.51 7.14 -33.82
N GLU A 265 -19.69 7.74 -34.05
CA GLU A 265 -20.97 7.13 -33.70
C GLU A 265 -21.22 5.92 -34.61
N THR A 266 -21.34 4.74 -34.00
CA THR A 266 -22.06 3.64 -34.64
C THR A 266 -23.26 3.24 -33.78
N LYS A 267 -24.43 3.53 -34.32
CA LYS A 267 -25.74 3.11 -33.83
C LYS A 267 -25.78 1.61 -33.61
N ALA A 268 -25.99 1.20 -32.38
CA ALA A 268 -26.46 -0.16 -32.06
C ALA A 268 -27.93 -0.11 -31.67
N THR A 269 -28.69 -0.89 -32.37
CA THR A 269 -30.15 -1.07 -32.32
C THR A 269 -30.55 -1.78 -30.99
N GLU A 270 -31.53 -1.24 -30.30
CA GLU A 270 -32.18 -1.85 -29.16
C GLU A 270 -32.83 -3.20 -29.53
N SER A 271 -32.54 -4.23 -28.75
CA SER A 271 -33.36 -5.45 -28.69
C SER A 271 -33.82 -5.66 -27.25
N THR A 272 -35.08 -5.38 -27.02
CA THR A 272 -35.80 -5.65 -25.79
C THR A 272 -36.08 -7.12 -25.65
N THR A 273 -35.58 -7.77 -24.59
CA THR A 273 -36.11 -9.06 -24.16
C THR A 273 -36.45 -9.02 -22.66
N LYS A 274 -37.74 -9.14 -22.39
CA LYS A 274 -38.34 -9.30 -21.08
C LYS A 274 -37.91 -10.64 -20.47
N ALA A 275 -37.31 -10.63 -19.30
CA ALA A 275 -37.15 -11.84 -18.50
C ALA A 275 -38.03 -11.77 -17.25
N THR A 276 -38.82 -12.83 -17.09
CA THR A 276 -39.83 -13.08 -16.07
C THR A 276 -39.15 -13.48 -14.76
N GLN A 277 -39.60 -12.89 -13.64
CA GLN A 277 -39.21 -13.27 -12.29
C GLN A 277 -39.75 -14.64 -11.92
N ALA A 278 -38.91 -15.54 -11.43
CA ALA A 278 -39.29 -16.72 -10.69
C ALA A 278 -38.75 -16.61 -9.26
N THR A 279 -39.67 -16.52 -8.33
CA THR A 279 -39.43 -16.59 -6.87
C THR A 279 -39.19 -18.02 -6.45
N THR A 280 -38.04 -18.30 -5.85
CA THR A 280 -37.84 -19.56 -5.11
C THR A 280 -37.46 -19.25 -3.67
N LYS A 281 -38.25 -19.81 -2.78
CA LYS A 281 -38.20 -19.69 -1.33
C LYS A 281 -37.30 -20.80 -0.81
N GLU A 282 -36.16 -20.48 -0.17
CA GLU A 282 -35.33 -21.48 0.49
C GLU A 282 -35.46 -21.43 2.01
N THR A 283 -35.60 -22.65 2.53
CA THR A 283 -35.82 -23.00 3.93
C THR A 283 -34.47 -23.09 4.63
N GLN A 284 -34.29 -22.37 5.75
CA GLN A 284 -33.14 -22.49 6.62
C GLN A 284 -33.15 -23.82 7.39
N THR A 285 -32.06 -24.56 7.31
CA THR A 285 -31.77 -25.68 8.21
C THR A 285 -30.54 -25.33 9.06
N THR A 286 -30.77 -25.16 10.35
CA THR A 286 -29.74 -24.94 11.36
C THR A 286 -29.03 -26.24 11.72
N THR A 287 -27.74 -26.34 11.54
CA THR A 287 -26.93 -27.43 12.09
C THR A 287 -25.99 -26.89 13.17
N LYS A 288 -26.16 -27.38 14.39
CA LYS A 288 -25.42 -27.06 15.59
C LYS A 288 -24.16 -27.93 15.63
N ALA A 289 -22.98 -27.35 15.55
CA ALA A 289 -21.71 -28.05 15.75
C ALA A 289 -21.22 -27.84 17.18
N THR A 290 -20.93 -28.94 17.85
CA THR A 290 -20.45 -29.04 19.23
C THR A 290 -18.93 -28.83 19.26
N GLN A 291 -18.44 -27.89 20.06
CA GLN A 291 -17.01 -27.71 20.34
C GLN A 291 -16.54 -28.75 21.35
N ALA A 292 -15.48 -29.46 20.98
CA ALA A 292 -14.70 -30.28 21.92
C ALA A 292 -13.47 -29.47 22.36
N THR A 293 -13.38 -29.20 23.67
CA THR A 293 -12.25 -28.59 24.35
C THR A 293 -11.16 -29.61 24.59
N THR A 294 -9.97 -29.41 24.04
CA THR A 294 -8.77 -30.13 24.47
C THR A 294 -7.83 -29.13 25.17
N LYS A 295 -7.61 -29.39 26.44
CA LYS A 295 -6.71 -28.64 27.32
C LYS A 295 -5.32 -29.27 27.22
N SER A 296 -4.32 -28.55 26.71
CA SER A 296 -2.92 -28.93 26.86
C SER A 296 -2.24 -27.93 27.79
N THR A 297 -1.75 -28.45 28.89
CA THR A 297 -0.86 -27.81 29.85
C THR A 297 0.56 -27.88 29.33
N GLU A 298 1.21 -26.75 29.06
CA GLU A 298 2.66 -26.68 28.90
C GLU A 298 3.28 -25.82 29.98
N SER A 299 4.33 -26.42 30.56
CA SER A 299 5.14 -25.96 31.67
C SER A 299 6.10 -24.85 31.20
N ALA A 300 6.11 -23.73 31.88
CA ALA A 300 7.03 -22.64 31.67
C ALA A 300 8.43 -22.96 32.17
N THR A 301 9.39 -23.05 31.26
CA THR A 301 10.82 -23.00 31.61
C THR A 301 11.35 -21.60 31.29
N LYS A 302 11.75 -20.94 32.34
CA LYS A 302 12.31 -19.59 32.37
C LYS A 302 13.77 -19.66 31.90
N ALA A 303 14.05 -19.22 30.68
CA ALA A 303 15.42 -18.94 30.24
C ALA A 303 15.65 -17.42 30.29
N THR A 304 16.58 -17.01 31.10
CA THR A 304 17.11 -15.64 31.19
C THR A 304 18.10 -15.46 30.04
N GLU A 305 17.71 -14.77 29.00
CA GLU A 305 18.66 -14.28 27.98
C GLU A 305 19.10 -12.86 28.32
N LYS A 306 20.41 -12.71 28.30
CA LYS A 306 21.16 -11.50 28.53
C LYS A 306 21.06 -10.61 27.29
N GLU A 307 20.42 -9.44 27.40
CA GLU A 307 20.41 -8.44 26.32
C GLU A 307 21.83 -7.99 25.99
N THR A 308 22.28 -8.35 24.81
CA THR A 308 23.38 -7.65 24.13
C THR A 308 22.74 -6.52 23.33
N ALA A 309 23.03 -5.29 23.72
CA ALA A 309 22.64 -4.09 23.00
C ALA A 309 23.17 -4.16 21.55
N GLY A 310 22.29 -4.44 20.60
CA GLY A 310 22.55 -4.25 19.19
C GLY A 310 22.51 -2.76 18.87
N SER A 311 23.53 -2.27 18.18
CA SER A 311 23.66 -0.89 17.75
C SER A 311 22.44 -0.48 16.91
N ASP A 312 21.71 0.54 17.36
CA ASP A 312 20.69 1.23 16.60
C ASP A 312 21.29 1.86 15.33
N ALA A 313 21.18 1.14 14.22
CA ALA A 313 21.35 1.74 12.91
C ALA A 313 20.06 2.47 12.53
N THR A 314 19.86 3.66 13.07
CA THR A 314 18.85 4.59 12.55
C THR A 314 19.33 5.10 11.19
N THR A 315 19.01 4.37 10.13
CA THR A 315 19.14 4.87 8.77
C THR A 315 18.05 5.90 8.55
N SER A 316 18.38 7.18 8.79
CA SER A 316 17.55 8.30 8.34
C SER A 316 17.61 8.35 6.81
N TYR A 317 16.59 7.82 6.13
CA TYR A 317 16.45 8.01 4.70
C TYR A 317 16.05 9.47 4.42
N ASP A 318 17.01 10.25 3.96
CA ASP A 318 16.75 11.59 3.45
C ASP A 318 16.06 11.48 2.08
N LYS A 319 14.86 12.05 1.95
CA LYS A 319 14.05 12.06 0.72
C LYS A 319 14.82 12.64 -0.49
N THR A 320 15.87 13.42 -0.27
CA THR A 320 16.68 14.07 -1.30
C THR A 320 17.88 13.23 -1.75
N SER A 321 18.26 12.18 -1.02
CA SER A 321 19.50 11.45 -1.25
C SER A 321 19.35 10.10 -1.96
N LEU A 322 18.13 9.62 -2.24
CA LEU A 322 17.92 8.47 -3.12
C LEU A 322 18.09 8.90 -4.59
N SER A 323 19.30 9.34 -4.93
CA SER A 323 19.70 9.44 -6.31
C SER A 323 19.98 8.03 -6.80
N TYR A 324 19.16 7.53 -7.74
CA TYR A 324 19.51 6.33 -8.48
C TYR A 324 20.79 6.64 -9.28
N SER A 325 21.94 6.41 -8.65
CA SER A 325 23.22 6.50 -9.33
C SER A 325 23.54 5.18 -10.01
N GLY A 326 24.02 5.22 -11.23
CA GLY A 326 24.51 4.03 -11.91
C GLY A 326 23.52 3.45 -12.93
N ALA A 327 23.32 2.13 -12.95
CA ALA A 327 22.71 1.40 -14.05
C ALA A 327 21.35 1.94 -14.53
N TYR A 328 20.44 2.32 -13.61
CA TYR A 328 19.15 2.87 -14.00
C TYR A 328 19.28 4.20 -14.78
N THR A 329 20.02 5.16 -14.26
CA THR A 329 20.19 6.46 -14.92
C THR A 329 20.94 6.36 -16.23
N ASP A 330 21.84 5.40 -16.37
CA ASP A 330 22.65 5.18 -17.55
C ASP A 330 21.91 4.38 -18.63
N ILE A 331 21.07 3.41 -18.24
CA ILE A 331 20.36 2.53 -19.17
C ILE A 331 19.03 3.15 -19.61
N SER A 332 18.25 3.73 -18.71
CA SER A 332 16.91 4.26 -18.98
C SER A 332 16.87 5.35 -20.07
N LYS A 333 17.96 6.07 -20.24
CA LYS A 333 18.12 7.15 -21.23
C LYS A 333 18.68 6.70 -22.57
N LYS A 334 19.16 5.45 -22.66
CA LYS A 334 19.78 4.92 -23.90
C LYS A 334 18.72 4.55 -24.92
N LYS A 335 18.99 4.94 -26.17
CA LYS A 335 18.27 4.44 -27.35
C LYS A 335 18.83 3.08 -27.76
N ASP A 336 18.09 2.31 -28.54
CA ASP A 336 18.55 1.01 -29.03
C ASP A 336 19.88 1.10 -29.79
N SER A 337 20.08 2.20 -30.57
CA SER A 337 21.31 2.47 -31.30
C SER A 337 22.56 2.70 -30.44
N ASP A 338 22.38 2.98 -29.15
CA ASP A 338 23.48 3.22 -28.20
C ASP A 338 24.10 1.89 -27.72
N PHE A 339 23.38 0.77 -27.92
CA PHE A 339 23.83 -0.57 -27.58
C PHE A 339 24.48 -1.26 -28.78
N LYS A 340 25.76 -0.98 -29.01
CA LYS A 340 26.49 -1.39 -30.22
C LYS A 340 26.50 -2.88 -30.50
N ASN A 341 26.38 -3.73 -29.49
CA ASN A 341 26.43 -5.19 -29.58
C ASN A 341 25.11 -5.84 -29.15
N ALA A 342 23.99 -5.13 -29.24
CA ALA A 342 22.70 -5.68 -28.88
C ALA A 342 22.29 -6.83 -29.80
N LYS A 343 21.80 -7.90 -29.21
CA LYS A 343 21.20 -9.02 -29.93
C LYS A 343 19.71 -8.78 -30.10
N TYR A 344 19.27 -8.60 -31.35
CA TYR A 344 17.84 -8.49 -31.66
C TYR A 344 17.24 -9.88 -31.81
N VAL A 345 16.09 -10.10 -31.16
CA VAL A 345 15.35 -11.37 -31.17
C VAL A 345 13.89 -11.14 -31.53
N SER A 346 13.29 -12.10 -32.25
CA SER A 346 11.95 -11.98 -32.84
C SER A 346 11.13 -13.28 -32.79
N SER A 347 11.55 -14.24 -31.97
CA SER A 347 10.79 -15.46 -31.72
C SER A 347 11.02 -15.96 -30.28
N SER A 348 10.08 -16.74 -29.74
CA SER A 348 10.19 -17.32 -28.39
C SER A 348 11.50 -18.11 -28.22
N ASN A 349 11.88 -18.92 -29.22
CA ASN A 349 13.11 -19.69 -29.19
C ASN A 349 14.37 -18.81 -29.19
N GLU A 350 14.39 -17.71 -29.95
CA GLU A 350 15.51 -16.78 -29.94
C GLU A 350 15.62 -16.06 -28.60
N ILE A 351 14.50 -15.71 -27.96
CA ILE A 351 14.46 -15.11 -26.62
C ILE A 351 15.03 -16.09 -25.61
N LEU A 352 14.56 -17.33 -25.56
CA LEU A 352 15.05 -18.36 -24.65
C LEU A 352 16.55 -18.62 -24.83
N ASN A 353 17.02 -18.76 -26.07
CA ASN A 353 18.43 -18.96 -26.39
C ASN A 353 19.29 -17.74 -26.02
N ALA A 354 18.76 -16.53 -26.19
CA ALA A 354 19.48 -15.32 -25.81
C ALA A 354 19.60 -15.19 -24.30
N ILE A 355 18.52 -15.43 -23.54
CA ILE A 355 18.51 -15.41 -22.08
C ILE A 355 19.44 -16.48 -21.53
N SER A 356 19.32 -17.73 -21.97
CA SER A 356 20.11 -18.86 -21.43
C SER A 356 21.61 -18.74 -21.69
N SER A 357 22.03 -18.02 -22.72
CA SER A 357 23.44 -17.81 -23.08
C SER A 357 24.00 -16.46 -22.63
N ALA A 358 23.20 -15.61 -22.02
CA ALA A 358 23.57 -14.25 -21.67
C ALA A 358 24.69 -14.17 -20.63
N LYS A 359 25.53 -13.16 -20.78
CA LYS A 359 26.65 -12.85 -19.89
C LYS A 359 26.59 -11.40 -19.45
N ALA A 360 27.28 -11.07 -18.36
CA ALA A 360 27.35 -9.72 -17.84
C ALA A 360 27.71 -8.71 -18.94
N GLY A 361 26.84 -7.71 -19.11
CA GLY A 361 26.94 -6.65 -20.13
C GLY A 361 26.23 -6.93 -21.46
N ASP A 362 25.64 -8.12 -21.64
CA ASP A 362 24.85 -8.43 -22.83
C ASP A 362 23.53 -7.65 -22.86
N VAL A 363 23.12 -7.29 -24.07
CA VAL A 363 21.85 -6.58 -24.33
C VAL A 363 21.02 -7.37 -25.33
N ILE A 364 19.82 -7.74 -24.92
CA ILE A 364 18.85 -8.46 -25.73
C ILE A 364 17.68 -7.48 -25.99
N ILE A 365 17.49 -7.12 -27.26
CA ILE A 365 16.39 -6.27 -27.70
C ILE A 365 15.34 -7.16 -28.36
N VAL A 366 14.18 -7.23 -27.73
CA VAL A 366 13.05 -8.00 -28.22
C VAL A 366 12.23 -7.12 -29.16
N LYS A 367 12.04 -7.57 -30.39
CA LYS A 367 11.22 -6.86 -31.39
C LYS A 367 9.74 -6.90 -31.00
N GLU A 368 8.95 -6.00 -31.62
CA GLU A 368 7.50 -5.96 -31.46
C GLU A 368 6.87 -7.34 -31.68
N GLY A 369 5.96 -7.73 -30.78
CA GLY A 369 5.22 -8.97 -30.92
C GLY A 369 4.78 -9.61 -29.61
N THR A 370 3.93 -10.63 -29.75
CA THR A 370 3.52 -11.54 -28.66
C THR A 370 4.27 -12.86 -28.81
N TYR A 371 4.95 -13.25 -27.75
CA TYR A 371 5.81 -14.45 -27.70
C TYR A 371 5.22 -15.45 -26.71
N ASN A 372 4.77 -16.60 -27.20
CA ASN A 372 4.12 -17.62 -26.39
C ASN A 372 5.14 -18.54 -25.72
N PHE A 373 4.91 -18.82 -24.43
CA PHE A 373 5.73 -19.73 -23.62
C PHE A 373 4.81 -20.69 -22.88
N SER A 374 5.04 -22.00 -23.01
CA SER A 374 4.31 -23.04 -22.27
C SER A 374 4.95 -23.34 -20.91
N ASP A 375 6.23 -23.05 -20.77
CA ASP A 375 7.02 -23.37 -19.61
C ASP A 375 7.57 -22.12 -18.93
N THR A 376 7.88 -22.20 -17.64
CA THR A 376 8.53 -21.14 -16.89
C THR A 376 9.90 -20.80 -17.46
N ILE A 377 10.19 -19.54 -17.71
CA ILE A 377 11.55 -19.08 -18.04
C ILE A 377 12.33 -18.97 -16.73
N VAL A 378 13.35 -19.80 -16.54
CA VAL A 378 14.17 -19.79 -15.32
C VAL A 378 15.54 -19.18 -15.59
N ILE A 379 15.79 -18.04 -14.95
CA ILE A 379 17.11 -17.41 -14.84
C ILE A 379 17.67 -17.80 -13.47
N ASN A 380 18.51 -18.83 -13.46
CA ASN A 380 19.02 -19.38 -12.21
C ASN A 380 20.19 -18.54 -11.62
N ASN A 381 20.56 -18.81 -10.39
CA ASN A 381 21.58 -18.09 -9.63
C ASN A 381 23.03 -18.18 -10.18
N ALA A 382 23.28 -18.94 -11.24
CA ALA A 382 24.55 -18.93 -11.95
C ALA A 382 24.55 -17.93 -13.13
N MET A 383 23.39 -17.41 -13.52
CA MET A 383 23.20 -16.50 -14.64
C MET A 383 23.21 -15.04 -14.16
N ASN A 384 24.39 -14.54 -13.82
CA ASN A 384 24.53 -13.23 -13.20
C ASN A 384 25.14 -12.17 -14.11
N GLY A 385 24.54 -10.99 -14.10
CA GLY A 385 25.23 -9.77 -14.48
C GLY A 385 26.26 -9.34 -13.44
N LYS A 386 26.66 -8.08 -13.45
CA LYS A 386 27.57 -7.50 -12.44
C LYS A 386 27.20 -6.04 -12.23
N SER A 387 27.60 -5.47 -11.10
CA SER A 387 27.52 -4.04 -10.89
C SER A 387 28.20 -3.28 -12.05
N GLY A 388 27.47 -2.34 -12.67
CA GLY A 388 27.90 -1.62 -13.88
C GLY A 388 27.88 -2.42 -15.20
N SER A 389 27.51 -3.71 -15.17
CA SER A 389 27.43 -4.59 -16.37
C SER A 389 26.21 -5.52 -16.27
N TYR A 390 25.04 -4.90 -16.23
CA TYR A 390 23.75 -5.63 -16.20
C TYR A 390 23.57 -6.49 -17.45
N ILE A 391 22.84 -7.60 -17.31
CA ILE A 391 22.25 -8.29 -18.45
C ILE A 391 20.91 -7.60 -18.72
N ILE A 392 20.73 -7.05 -19.91
CA ILE A 392 19.58 -6.25 -20.27
C ILE A 392 18.66 -7.02 -21.21
N VAL A 393 17.38 -7.14 -20.86
CA VAL A 393 16.32 -7.63 -21.72
C VAL A 393 15.29 -6.52 -21.88
N LYS A 394 15.17 -5.96 -23.07
CA LYS A 394 14.29 -4.82 -23.28
C LYS A 394 13.44 -4.94 -24.54
N ALA A 395 12.26 -4.35 -24.50
CA ALA A 395 11.50 -4.12 -25.73
C ALA A 395 12.25 -3.15 -26.66
N GLU A 396 12.15 -3.35 -27.96
CA GLU A 396 12.56 -2.37 -28.97
C GLU A 396 11.85 -1.04 -28.68
N SER A 397 12.58 0.06 -28.72
CA SER A 397 12.08 1.37 -28.28
C SER A 397 10.80 1.78 -28.99
N GLY A 398 9.75 2.10 -28.23
CA GLY A 398 8.44 2.48 -28.74
C GLY A 398 7.62 1.31 -29.33
N LYS A 399 7.99 0.08 -29.00
CA LYS A 399 7.33 -1.14 -29.48
C LYS A 399 6.71 -1.91 -28.31
N GLU A 400 5.59 -2.58 -28.60
CA GLU A 400 4.92 -3.46 -27.63
C GLU A 400 5.49 -4.87 -27.72
N VAL A 401 5.89 -5.40 -26.55
CA VAL A 401 6.42 -6.75 -26.40
C VAL A 401 5.67 -7.46 -25.28
N LYS A 402 5.03 -8.56 -25.61
CA LYS A 402 4.29 -9.39 -24.66
C LYS A 402 4.91 -10.78 -24.58
N PHE A 403 5.26 -11.20 -23.37
CA PHE A 403 5.60 -12.58 -23.02
C PHE A 403 4.32 -13.26 -22.51
N ASP A 404 3.74 -14.10 -23.33
CA ASP A 404 2.43 -14.71 -23.11
C ASP A 404 2.59 -16.15 -22.58
N PHE A 405 2.21 -16.32 -21.32
CA PHE A 405 2.20 -17.60 -20.61
C PHE A 405 0.79 -18.18 -20.45
N SER A 406 -0.21 -17.66 -21.15
CA SER A 406 -1.63 -18.03 -20.98
C SER A 406 -1.94 -19.51 -21.25
N ALA A 407 -1.05 -20.22 -21.94
CA ALA A 407 -1.11 -21.67 -22.14
C ALA A 407 -0.83 -22.48 -20.86
N GLN A 408 -0.21 -21.88 -19.85
CA GLN A 408 0.02 -22.52 -18.54
C GLN A 408 -1.31 -22.69 -17.80
N LYS A 409 -1.39 -23.74 -16.97
CA LYS A 409 -2.52 -23.95 -16.04
C LYS A 409 -2.21 -23.27 -14.70
N LEU A 410 -3.26 -22.95 -13.94
CA LEU A 410 -3.11 -22.51 -12.56
C LEU A 410 -2.42 -23.62 -11.75
N ASP A 411 -1.19 -23.35 -11.32
CA ASP A 411 -0.36 -24.23 -10.50
C ASP A 411 0.84 -23.44 -10.00
N GLY A 412 1.15 -23.51 -8.71
CA GLY A 412 2.27 -22.78 -8.08
C GLY A 412 3.68 -23.08 -8.64
N ALA A 413 3.82 -24.05 -9.53
CA ALA A 413 5.05 -24.29 -10.29
C ALA A 413 5.10 -23.54 -11.63
N ASN A 414 3.98 -23.06 -12.13
CA ASN A 414 3.82 -22.48 -13.47
C ASN A 414 3.98 -20.95 -13.47
N ARG A 415 5.09 -20.44 -12.98
CA ARG A 415 5.42 -19.02 -13.04
C ARG A 415 5.74 -18.59 -14.48
N GLY A 416 5.55 -17.32 -14.78
CA GLY A 416 6.00 -16.79 -16.07
C GLY A 416 7.52 -16.79 -16.14
N VAL A 417 8.16 -15.94 -15.34
CA VAL A 417 9.63 -15.85 -15.26
C VAL A 417 10.09 -15.96 -13.80
N VAL A 418 11.07 -16.82 -13.55
CA VAL A 418 11.83 -16.84 -12.30
C VAL A 418 13.16 -16.12 -12.54
N VAL A 419 13.44 -15.07 -11.77
CA VAL A 419 14.71 -14.33 -11.82
C VAL A 419 15.44 -14.55 -10.50
N ASP A 420 16.21 -15.64 -10.44
CA ASP A 420 17.07 -16.00 -9.30
C ASP A 420 18.53 -15.54 -9.51
N GLY A 421 18.84 -15.04 -10.72
CA GLY A 421 20.10 -14.39 -11.05
C GLY A 421 20.14 -12.92 -10.60
N ASP A 422 21.35 -12.42 -10.38
CA ASP A 422 21.61 -11.06 -9.95
C ASP A 422 21.94 -10.12 -11.12
N TYR A 423 21.66 -8.82 -10.96
CA TYR A 423 22.00 -7.75 -11.93
C TYR A 423 21.37 -7.93 -13.30
N TRP A 424 20.10 -8.29 -13.35
CA TRP A 424 19.27 -8.28 -14.57
C TRP A 424 18.49 -6.97 -14.65
N TYR A 425 18.28 -6.52 -15.88
CA TYR A 425 17.49 -5.31 -16.17
C TYR A 425 16.45 -5.63 -17.23
N PHE A 426 15.18 -5.59 -16.85
CA PHE A 426 14.04 -5.74 -17.75
C PHE A 426 13.40 -4.40 -18.04
N GLN A 427 13.10 -4.10 -19.31
CA GLN A 427 12.50 -2.83 -19.68
C GLN A 427 11.39 -3.01 -20.73
N GLY A 428 10.18 -2.49 -20.43
CA GLY A 428 9.09 -2.35 -21.39
C GLY A 428 8.44 -3.67 -21.84
N ILE A 429 8.50 -4.73 -21.02
CA ILE A 429 7.94 -6.05 -21.36
C ILE A 429 6.66 -6.26 -20.57
N ASN A 430 5.62 -6.77 -21.24
CA ASN A 430 4.40 -7.25 -20.59
C ASN A 430 4.50 -8.75 -20.30
N PHE A 431 4.42 -9.15 -19.03
CA PHE A 431 4.38 -10.52 -18.53
C PHE A 431 2.93 -10.91 -18.28
N TYR A 432 2.37 -11.73 -19.16
CA TYR A 432 0.95 -11.97 -19.27
C TYR A 432 0.56 -13.43 -19.03
N GLY A 433 -0.48 -13.65 -18.23
CA GLY A 433 -1.25 -14.89 -18.20
C GLY A 433 -0.54 -16.11 -17.58
N ALA A 434 0.50 -15.93 -16.75
CA ALA A 434 1.19 -17.02 -16.08
C ALA A 434 0.27 -17.86 -15.18
N GLY A 435 0.58 -19.14 -15.01
CA GLY A 435 -0.20 -20.06 -14.19
C GLY A 435 -0.05 -19.85 -12.68
N ASP A 436 0.91 -19.04 -12.27
CA ASP A 436 1.19 -18.56 -10.91
C ASP A 436 1.64 -17.09 -11.03
N ASN A 437 2.68 -16.65 -10.32
CA ASN A 437 3.21 -15.29 -10.46
C ASN A 437 3.66 -14.98 -11.90
N GLY A 438 3.37 -13.78 -12.38
CA GLY A 438 3.92 -13.30 -13.66
C GLY A 438 5.44 -13.29 -13.62
N VAL A 439 6.02 -12.74 -12.55
CA VAL A 439 7.46 -12.81 -12.25
C VAL A 439 7.66 -13.17 -10.78
N LEU A 440 8.49 -14.20 -10.51
CA LEU A 440 9.10 -14.43 -9.21
C LEU A 440 10.52 -13.86 -9.23
N LEU A 441 10.73 -12.75 -8.51
CA LEU A 441 12.04 -12.10 -8.37
C LEU A 441 12.72 -12.60 -7.11
N ALA A 442 13.74 -13.43 -7.28
CA ALA A 442 14.44 -14.13 -6.21
C ALA A 442 15.93 -13.78 -6.10
N GLY A 443 16.50 -13.10 -7.10
CA GLY A 443 17.87 -12.59 -7.09
C GLY A 443 17.99 -11.18 -6.53
N ASN A 444 19.20 -10.64 -6.58
CA ASN A 444 19.55 -9.34 -5.99
C ASN A 444 19.94 -8.31 -7.05
N ASN A 445 19.76 -7.02 -6.71
CA ASN A 445 20.21 -5.91 -7.53
C ASN A 445 19.59 -5.88 -8.94
N ASN A 446 18.40 -6.43 -9.11
CA ASN A 446 17.70 -6.47 -10.38
C ASN A 446 16.85 -5.21 -10.56
N ILE A 447 16.58 -4.85 -11.82
CA ILE A 447 15.77 -3.67 -12.17
C ILE A 447 14.66 -4.09 -13.14
N PHE A 448 13.43 -3.70 -12.81
CA PHE A 448 12.29 -3.75 -13.72
C PHE A 448 11.82 -2.32 -13.98
N GLU A 449 11.89 -1.87 -15.22
CA GLU A 449 11.47 -0.54 -15.64
C GLU A 449 10.39 -0.61 -16.69
N LYS A 450 9.27 0.12 -16.47
CA LYS A 450 8.17 0.22 -17.44
C LYS A 450 7.64 -1.14 -17.90
N CYS A 451 7.70 -2.15 -17.05
CA CYS A 451 7.13 -3.45 -17.31
C CYS A 451 5.66 -3.50 -16.88
N VAL A 452 4.91 -4.39 -17.52
CA VAL A 452 3.51 -4.66 -17.19
C VAL A 452 3.40 -6.12 -16.68
N PHE A 453 2.62 -6.34 -15.63
CA PHE A 453 2.31 -7.66 -15.10
C PHE A 453 0.79 -7.81 -15.14
N GLU A 454 0.29 -8.59 -16.10
CA GLU A 454 -1.12 -8.57 -16.48
C GLU A 454 -1.72 -9.98 -16.47
N ALA A 455 -2.89 -10.13 -15.86
CA ALA A 455 -3.73 -11.33 -15.91
C ALA A 455 -3.04 -12.63 -15.47
N ASN A 456 -2.07 -12.56 -14.56
CA ASN A 456 -1.41 -13.73 -14.00
C ASN A 456 -2.28 -14.39 -12.92
N ARG A 457 -2.08 -15.69 -12.67
CA ARG A 457 -2.97 -16.48 -11.80
C ARG A 457 -2.53 -16.53 -10.34
N ASP A 458 -1.60 -15.69 -9.95
CA ASP A 458 -1.21 -15.23 -8.62
C ASP A 458 -0.71 -13.79 -8.79
N SER A 459 0.13 -13.29 -7.89
CA SER A 459 0.62 -11.92 -7.93
C SER A 459 1.36 -11.58 -9.23
N GLY A 460 1.20 -10.36 -9.73
CA GLY A 460 1.85 -9.92 -10.95
C GLY A 460 3.38 -10.02 -10.87
N LEU A 461 3.98 -9.41 -9.83
CA LEU A 461 5.38 -9.59 -9.48
C LEU A 461 5.52 -9.88 -7.99
N GLN A 462 6.11 -11.02 -7.64
CA GLN A 462 6.44 -11.37 -6.27
C GLN A 462 7.96 -11.31 -6.02
N ILE A 463 8.37 -10.65 -4.93
CA ILE A 463 9.75 -10.69 -4.43
C ILE A 463 9.81 -11.65 -3.25
N SER A 464 10.38 -12.83 -3.46
CA SER A 464 10.65 -13.81 -2.42
C SER A 464 11.68 -14.83 -2.90
N ARG A 465 12.31 -15.57 -1.97
CA ARG A 465 13.32 -16.58 -2.33
C ARG A 465 12.75 -17.65 -3.27
N TYR A 466 13.55 -18.10 -4.20
CA TYR A 466 13.30 -19.30 -5.01
C TYR A 466 13.95 -20.55 -4.38
N ASP A 467 15.20 -20.41 -3.92
CA ASP A 467 15.87 -21.47 -3.18
C ASP A 467 15.34 -21.56 -1.74
N THR A 468 14.63 -22.65 -1.45
CA THR A 468 14.04 -22.89 -0.13
C THR A 468 15.09 -23.12 0.97
N THR A 469 16.36 -23.39 0.63
CA THR A 469 17.46 -23.52 1.59
C THR A 469 17.98 -22.18 2.11
N ALA A 470 17.64 -21.05 1.45
CA ALA A 470 17.93 -19.69 1.93
C ALA A 470 17.09 -19.40 3.18
N ALA A 471 17.57 -19.82 4.36
CA ALA A 471 16.80 -19.85 5.59
C ALA A 471 16.66 -18.48 6.28
N THR A 472 17.61 -17.57 6.05
CA THR A 472 17.73 -16.29 6.79
C THR A 472 17.58 -15.09 5.85
N LYS A 473 17.14 -13.96 6.41
CA LYS A 473 16.81 -12.74 5.67
C LYS A 473 17.97 -12.17 4.83
N ASP A 474 19.19 -12.35 5.26
CA ASP A 474 20.39 -11.93 4.54
C ASP A 474 20.66 -12.71 3.24
N LEU A 475 20.00 -13.87 3.07
CA LEU A 475 20.04 -14.68 1.86
C LEU A 475 18.84 -14.45 0.94
N TRP A 476 17.89 -13.59 1.32
CA TRP A 476 16.68 -13.35 0.55
C TRP A 476 16.87 -12.22 -0.45
N PRO A 477 16.04 -12.16 -1.53
CA PRO A 477 16.18 -11.18 -2.59
C PRO A 477 16.18 -9.74 -2.05
N SER A 478 17.21 -8.99 -2.40
CA SER A 478 17.54 -7.70 -1.82
C SER A 478 17.97 -6.67 -2.87
N ASN A 479 17.80 -5.38 -2.56
CA ASN A 479 18.27 -4.26 -3.37
C ASN A 479 17.72 -4.24 -4.81
N ASN A 480 16.51 -4.75 -5.03
CA ASN A 480 15.85 -4.72 -6.32
C ASN A 480 15.07 -3.40 -6.49
N LEU A 481 15.00 -2.91 -7.72
CA LEU A 481 14.28 -1.70 -8.09
C LEU A 481 13.17 -2.02 -9.10
N ILE A 482 11.93 -1.79 -8.70
CA ILE A 482 10.75 -1.86 -9.57
C ILE A 482 10.30 -0.41 -9.80
N ILE A 483 10.44 0.08 -11.02
CA ILE A 483 10.24 1.49 -11.32
C ILE A 483 9.35 1.72 -12.53
N ASN A 484 8.35 2.60 -12.36
CA ASN A 484 7.38 2.94 -13.40
C ASN A 484 6.69 1.71 -14.01
N CYS A 485 6.46 0.66 -13.21
CA CYS A 485 5.79 -0.57 -13.64
C CYS A 485 4.30 -0.52 -13.34
N THR A 486 3.54 -1.31 -14.09
CA THR A 486 2.08 -1.46 -13.87
C THR A 486 1.76 -2.92 -13.60
N SER A 487 0.88 -3.19 -12.64
CA SER A 487 0.38 -4.54 -12.35
C SER A 487 -1.13 -4.53 -12.23
N HIS A 488 -1.82 -5.35 -13.04
CA HIS A 488 -3.29 -5.32 -13.08
C HIS A 488 -3.92 -6.63 -13.57
N ASP A 489 -5.19 -6.80 -13.23
CA ASP A 489 -6.03 -7.93 -13.62
C ASP A 489 -5.47 -9.31 -13.21
N ASN A 490 -4.58 -9.35 -12.23
CA ASN A 490 -4.08 -10.60 -11.69
C ASN A 490 -5.14 -11.26 -10.80
N CYS A 491 -5.34 -12.58 -10.97
CA CYS A 491 -6.40 -13.30 -10.27
C CYS A 491 -6.14 -14.80 -10.23
N ASP A 492 -6.12 -15.39 -9.04
CA ASP A 492 -6.18 -16.83 -8.85
C ASP A 492 -7.63 -17.30 -9.02
N PHE A 493 -8.02 -17.53 -10.27
CA PHE A 493 -9.41 -17.74 -10.70
C PHE A 493 -10.06 -18.95 -10.00
N PRO A 494 -11.22 -18.75 -9.32
CA PRO A 494 -11.93 -19.84 -8.62
C PRO A 494 -12.41 -20.97 -9.53
N ASP A 495 -12.77 -20.67 -10.78
CA ASP A 495 -13.17 -21.66 -11.79
C ASP A 495 -12.02 -22.52 -12.31
N GLN A 496 -10.77 -22.14 -11.99
CA GLN A 496 -9.55 -22.87 -12.30
C GLN A 496 -8.91 -23.50 -11.06
N GLY A 497 -9.58 -23.45 -9.90
CA GLY A 497 -9.13 -24.04 -8.65
C GLY A 497 -8.44 -23.08 -7.67
N GLY A 498 -8.41 -21.79 -7.99
CA GLY A 498 -7.98 -20.72 -7.09
C GLY A 498 -9.07 -20.31 -6.10
N THR A 499 -8.81 -19.26 -5.33
CA THR A 499 -9.74 -18.72 -4.32
C THR A 499 -10.17 -17.29 -4.61
N GLY A 500 -9.43 -16.56 -5.45
CA GLY A 500 -9.61 -15.14 -5.72
C GLY A 500 -9.10 -14.25 -4.58
N GLU A 501 -8.26 -14.78 -3.67
CA GLU A 501 -7.79 -14.08 -2.46
C GLU A 501 -6.26 -13.99 -2.33
N ASN A 502 -5.49 -14.36 -3.36
CA ASN A 502 -4.02 -14.41 -3.27
C ASN A 502 -3.30 -13.57 -4.33
N ALA A 503 -4.00 -13.13 -5.38
CA ALA A 503 -3.36 -12.46 -6.50
C ALA A 503 -3.28 -10.95 -6.29
N ASP A 504 -2.12 -10.51 -5.86
CA ASP A 504 -1.77 -9.10 -5.68
C ASP A 504 -1.21 -8.49 -6.96
N GLY A 505 -1.19 -7.16 -7.03
CA GLY A 505 -0.40 -6.51 -8.07
C GLY A 505 1.10 -6.71 -7.86
N PHE A 506 1.59 -6.31 -6.70
CA PHE A 506 2.98 -6.44 -6.28
C PHE A 506 3.06 -7.08 -4.89
N ALA A 507 3.87 -8.10 -4.72
CA ALA A 507 3.97 -8.88 -3.51
C ALA A 507 5.43 -9.01 -3.02
N ALA A 508 5.90 -8.07 -2.22
CA ALA A 508 7.18 -8.21 -1.53
C ALA A 508 6.94 -8.90 -0.18
N LYS A 509 6.77 -10.23 -0.20
CA LYS A 509 6.21 -10.98 0.92
C LYS A 509 6.98 -12.25 1.27
N LEU A 510 6.68 -12.81 2.44
CA LEU A 510 7.13 -14.11 2.96
C LEU A 510 8.63 -14.20 3.26
N THR A 511 9.49 -14.10 2.26
CA THR A 511 10.95 -14.22 2.35
C THR A 511 11.62 -13.19 1.46
N CYS A 512 11.38 -11.92 1.77
CA CYS A 512 11.90 -10.75 1.06
C CYS A 512 12.97 -10.08 1.91
N GLY A 513 14.13 -9.77 1.34
CA GLY A 513 15.27 -9.14 2.00
C GLY A 513 15.21 -7.60 1.99
N GLU A 514 16.30 -6.97 2.37
CA GLU A 514 16.39 -5.52 2.56
C GLU A 514 16.56 -4.75 1.24
N GLY A 515 16.18 -3.46 1.25
CA GLY A 515 16.53 -2.50 0.20
C GLY A 515 15.74 -2.63 -1.09
N ASN A 516 14.65 -3.38 -1.12
CA ASN A 516 13.76 -3.46 -2.28
C ASN A 516 12.90 -2.19 -2.38
N VAL A 517 12.79 -1.62 -3.57
CA VAL A 517 12.15 -0.33 -3.83
C VAL A 517 11.12 -0.46 -4.95
N PHE A 518 9.90 0.02 -4.70
CA PHE A 518 8.90 0.32 -5.71
C PHE A 518 8.80 1.84 -5.87
N ASP A 519 9.00 2.36 -7.09
CA ASP A 519 8.96 3.79 -7.36
C ASP A 519 8.14 4.10 -8.62
N GLY A 520 7.14 4.97 -8.51
CA GLY A 520 6.29 5.36 -9.62
C GLY A 520 5.44 4.23 -10.20
N CYS A 521 5.16 3.18 -9.43
CA CYS A 521 4.41 2.02 -9.90
C CYS A 521 2.90 2.20 -9.70
N ILE A 522 2.12 1.52 -10.54
CA ILE A 522 0.66 1.54 -10.51
C ILE A 522 0.14 0.11 -10.34
N SER A 523 -0.77 -0.10 -9.38
CA SER A 523 -1.42 -1.39 -9.16
C SER A 523 -2.93 -1.24 -9.08
N TYR A 524 -3.66 -1.91 -9.97
CA TYR A 524 -5.12 -1.79 -10.01
C TYR A 524 -5.81 -3.04 -10.52
N SER A 525 -7.07 -3.19 -10.13
CA SER A 525 -7.95 -4.26 -10.62
C SER A 525 -7.37 -5.67 -10.45
N ASN A 526 -6.62 -5.93 -9.39
CA ASN A 526 -6.23 -7.27 -8.99
C ASN A 526 -7.31 -7.87 -8.10
N SER A 527 -7.38 -9.21 -7.99
CA SER A 527 -8.43 -9.84 -7.19
C SER A 527 -8.24 -9.69 -5.69
N ASP A 528 -7.00 -9.49 -5.22
CA ASP A 528 -6.67 -9.25 -3.81
C ASP A 528 -6.09 -7.82 -3.63
N ASP A 529 -4.86 -7.66 -3.24
CA ASP A 529 -4.27 -6.39 -2.84
C ASP A 529 -3.50 -5.70 -4.00
N GLY A 530 -3.32 -4.38 -3.90
CA GLY A 530 -2.41 -3.64 -4.78
C GLY A 530 -0.95 -3.96 -4.45
N TRP A 531 -0.58 -3.86 -3.17
CA TRP A 531 0.68 -4.33 -2.60
C TRP A 531 0.41 -5.22 -1.40
N ASP A 532 1.09 -6.38 -1.33
CA ASP A 532 1.10 -7.25 -0.17
C ASP A 532 2.53 -7.42 0.39
N LEU A 533 2.74 -6.95 1.63
CA LEU A 533 4.01 -7.07 2.36
C LEU A 533 3.89 -8.07 3.53
N PHE A 534 3.23 -9.19 3.27
CA PHE A 534 2.91 -10.19 4.29
C PHE A 534 4.17 -10.94 4.77
N ALA A 535 4.37 -10.99 6.08
CA ALA A 535 5.38 -11.81 6.72
C ALA A 535 4.73 -12.98 7.49
N LYS A 536 5.41 -14.13 7.57
CA LYS A 536 4.92 -15.32 8.30
C LYS A 536 5.72 -15.52 9.58
N SER A 537 5.06 -15.90 10.67
CA SER A 537 5.72 -16.29 11.93
C SER A 537 6.77 -17.39 11.74
N ALA A 538 6.53 -18.33 10.81
CA ALA A 538 7.44 -19.43 10.52
C ALA A 538 8.77 -18.99 9.87
N THR A 539 8.80 -17.87 9.15
CA THR A 539 10.00 -17.34 8.50
C THR A 539 10.55 -16.09 9.17
N GLY A 540 9.75 -15.46 10.03
CA GLY A 540 10.11 -14.22 10.70
C GLY A 540 9.88 -12.96 9.84
N PRO A 541 10.39 -11.80 10.28
CA PRO A 541 10.19 -10.53 9.61
C PRO A 541 10.93 -10.48 8.26
N ILE A 542 10.27 -9.87 7.27
CA ILE A 542 10.89 -9.54 5.98
C ILE A 542 11.76 -8.27 6.12
N GLY A 543 12.49 -7.92 5.07
CA GLY A 543 13.28 -6.69 5.00
C GLY A 543 12.42 -5.43 4.89
N VAL A 544 13.04 -4.28 5.11
CA VAL A 544 12.39 -2.98 4.90
C VAL A 544 12.13 -2.76 3.42
N ILE A 545 10.88 -2.55 3.06
CA ILE A 545 10.45 -2.23 1.69
C ILE A 545 10.15 -0.73 1.60
N ILE A 546 10.59 -0.11 0.53
CA ILE A 546 10.32 1.29 0.22
C ILE A 546 9.30 1.34 -0.92
N ILE A 547 8.15 1.97 -0.67
CA ILE A 547 7.12 2.22 -1.68
C ILE A 547 6.95 3.74 -1.78
N ARG A 548 7.22 4.32 -2.95
CA ARG A 548 7.11 5.76 -3.13
C ARG A 548 6.57 6.14 -4.51
N ASN A 549 5.89 7.27 -4.59
CA ASN A 549 5.28 7.76 -5.82
C ASN A 549 4.39 6.70 -6.51
N CYS A 550 3.77 5.80 -5.73
CA CYS A 550 2.99 4.67 -6.24
C CYS A 550 1.49 4.92 -6.09
N VAL A 551 0.71 4.31 -6.96
CA VAL A 551 -0.76 4.44 -6.97
C VAL A 551 -1.41 3.06 -6.93
N ALA A 552 -2.38 2.88 -6.03
CA ALA A 552 -3.21 1.68 -5.95
C ALA A 552 -4.69 2.05 -6.00
N PHE A 553 -5.46 1.38 -6.86
CA PHE A 553 -6.90 1.62 -6.96
C PHE A 553 -7.67 0.41 -7.48
N ASN A 554 -8.96 0.35 -7.17
CA ASN A 554 -9.92 -0.65 -7.69
C ASN A 554 -9.51 -2.12 -7.51
N ASN A 555 -8.63 -2.45 -6.55
CA ASN A 555 -8.31 -3.84 -6.24
C ASN A 555 -9.53 -4.53 -5.59
N GLY A 556 -9.67 -5.84 -5.77
CA GLY A 556 -10.87 -6.63 -5.48
C GLY A 556 -11.86 -6.71 -6.64
N THR A 557 -11.64 -5.95 -7.73
CA THR A 557 -12.54 -5.95 -8.91
C THR A 557 -11.71 -5.85 -10.17
N LEU A 558 -11.76 -6.86 -11.01
CA LEU A 558 -11.04 -6.86 -12.29
C LEU A 558 -11.58 -5.81 -13.26
N SER A 559 -10.80 -5.44 -14.26
CA SER A 559 -11.18 -4.45 -15.29
C SER A 559 -12.44 -4.84 -16.07
N ASN A 560 -12.77 -6.11 -16.15
CA ASN A 560 -14.01 -6.61 -16.75
C ASN A 560 -15.25 -6.46 -15.84
N GLY A 561 -15.09 -5.91 -14.64
CA GLY A 561 -16.15 -5.68 -13.64
C GLY A 561 -16.45 -6.86 -12.73
N VAL A 562 -15.75 -7.98 -12.84
CA VAL A 562 -15.91 -9.11 -11.92
C VAL A 562 -15.29 -8.78 -10.57
N HIS A 563 -16.10 -8.86 -9.51
CA HIS A 563 -15.71 -8.59 -8.13
C HIS A 563 -15.40 -9.89 -7.38
N TYR A 564 -14.27 -9.94 -6.70
CA TYR A 564 -13.84 -11.06 -5.87
C TYR A 564 -13.93 -10.67 -4.39
N ALA A 565 -14.92 -11.23 -3.70
CA ALA A 565 -15.23 -10.89 -2.31
C ALA A 565 -14.30 -11.55 -1.27
N ASN A 566 -13.49 -12.50 -1.69
CA ASN A 566 -12.59 -13.24 -0.79
C ASN A 566 -11.30 -12.49 -0.51
N GLY A 567 -10.83 -11.66 -1.46
CA GLY A 567 -9.63 -10.87 -1.30
C GLY A 567 -9.74 -9.77 -0.23
N ASP A 568 -8.62 -9.32 0.28
CA ASP A 568 -8.53 -8.22 1.26
C ASP A 568 -8.79 -6.84 0.63
N MET A 569 -8.58 -6.70 -0.68
CA MET A 569 -8.87 -5.50 -1.52
C MET A 569 -8.16 -4.23 -1.04
N ASN A 570 -7.03 -4.35 -0.36
CA ASN A 570 -6.29 -3.19 0.09
C ASN A 570 -5.53 -2.52 -1.09
N GLY A 571 -5.30 -1.23 -0.99
CA GLY A 571 -4.30 -0.58 -1.83
C GLY A 571 -2.89 -1.02 -1.43
N PHE A 572 -2.62 -0.97 -0.12
CA PHE A 572 -1.34 -1.37 0.47
C PHE A 572 -1.58 -2.14 1.76
N LYS A 573 -1.19 -3.42 1.78
CA LYS A 573 -1.21 -4.28 2.96
C LYS A 573 0.21 -4.36 3.53
N LEU A 574 0.40 -3.74 4.68
CA LEU A 574 1.71 -3.56 5.31
C LEU A 574 1.87 -4.52 6.49
N GLY A 575 2.34 -5.72 6.22
CA GLY A 575 2.58 -6.76 7.23
C GLY A 575 1.46 -7.80 7.36
N GLY A 576 1.62 -8.73 8.30
CA GLY A 576 0.67 -9.81 8.57
C GLY A 576 1.21 -10.83 9.57
N SER A 577 0.37 -11.79 10.01
CA SER A 577 0.70 -12.91 10.93
C SER A 577 1.43 -12.54 12.22
N GLY A 578 1.24 -11.32 12.75
CA GLY A 578 1.91 -10.88 13.98
C GLY A 578 3.43 -10.73 13.86
N VAL A 579 3.95 -10.51 12.67
CA VAL A 579 5.38 -10.31 12.42
C VAL A 579 5.59 -8.90 11.88
N GLY A 580 6.18 -8.04 12.71
CA GLY A 580 6.40 -6.63 12.38
C GLY A 580 7.65 -6.39 11.54
N THR A 581 7.53 -5.52 10.53
CA THR A 581 8.66 -4.96 9.78
C THR A 581 8.40 -3.46 9.57
N PRO A 582 9.39 -2.58 9.78
CA PRO A 582 9.25 -1.16 9.50
C PRO A 582 9.35 -0.89 8.00
N HIS A 583 8.22 -0.62 7.33
CA HIS A 583 8.21 -0.24 5.92
C HIS A 583 8.09 1.27 5.74
N ASN A 584 8.63 1.79 4.63
CA ASN A 584 8.54 3.20 4.26
C ASN A 584 7.58 3.36 3.06
N VAL A 585 6.41 3.93 3.31
CA VAL A 585 5.44 4.27 2.26
C VAL A 585 5.31 5.78 2.16
N MET A 586 5.64 6.35 1.00
CA MET A 586 5.65 7.80 0.77
C MET A 586 5.26 8.11 -0.68
N ASN A 587 4.69 9.31 -0.88
CA ASN A 587 4.33 9.80 -2.21
C ASN A 587 4.95 11.18 -2.46
#